data_ae3bdd9878158ec0ea52be88e07549c9
#
_entry.id   ae3bdd9878158ec0ea52be88e07549c9
#
_cell.length_a   1.000
_cell.length_b   1.000
_cell.length_c   1.000
_cell.angle_alpha   90.00
_cell.angle_beta   90.00
_cell.angle_gamma   90.00
#
_symmetry.space_group_name_H-M   'P 1'
#
loop_
_entity.id
_entity.type
_entity.pdbx_description
1 polymer ?
#
loop_
_entity_poly.entity_id
_entity_poly.type
_entity_poly.pdbx_seq_one_letter_code
_entity_poly.pdbx_strand_id
1 'polypeptide(L)'
;MTDYHFKKFLDQVTPLENFDDEIPPEAPNYADLVYWAATPDQEAQQFFIPDDSFKVNKKGNPVDVFYIHPTGFYEKKWNSNMDRKRSAFERTEIMLGNQASVFNESCNIYAPEYRQATYFSFFDKNKNGTKALDLAYSDIENAFDYFIEHFNDDKPFIIAGHSQGALHTHRSVSYTHLRAHETSS
;
A
#
# COMPACT_ATOMS: atom_id res chain seq x y z
N MET A 1 -29.03 -10.60 10.35
CA MET A 1 -28.24 -11.54 9.52
C MET A 1 -26.82 -11.01 9.21
N THR A 2 -26.68 -9.72 9.00
CA THR A 2 -25.39 -9.03 8.68
C THR A 2 -24.35 -9.15 9.81
N ASP A 3 -24.74 -9.06 11.05
CA ASP A 3 -23.84 -9.05 12.21
C ASP A 3 -23.16 -10.42 12.47
N TYR A 4 -23.88 -11.52 12.26
CA TYR A 4 -23.33 -12.87 12.42
C TYR A 4 -22.24 -13.20 11.40
N HIS A 5 -22.45 -12.85 10.12
CA HIS A 5 -21.47 -13.13 9.06
C HIS A 5 -20.22 -12.29 9.23
N PHE A 6 -20.38 -11.04 9.62
CA PHE A 6 -19.26 -10.16 9.89
C PHE A 6 -18.42 -10.63 11.09
N LYS A 7 -19.07 -11.03 12.18
CA LYS A 7 -18.38 -11.61 13.33
C LYS A 7 -17.60 -12.87 12.95
N LYS A 8 -18.23 -13.79 12.21
CA LYS A 8 -17.57 -15.00 11.72
C LYS A 8 -16.37 -14.68 10.84
N PHE A 9 -16.45 -13.67 10.01
CA PHE A 9 -15.33 -13.21 9.20
C PHE A 9 -14.20 -12.65 10.08
N LEU A 10 -14.51 -11.79 11.05
CA LEU A 10 -13.49 -11.27 11.99
C LEU A 10 -12.80 -12.41 12.76
N ASP A 11 -13.53 -13.42 13.21
CA ASP A 11 -12.96 -14.60 13.89
C ASP A 11 -11.97 -15.38 12.99
N GLN A 12 -12.18 -15.35 11.67
CA GLN A 12 -11.29 -15.99 10.69
C GLN A 12 -9.98 -15.24 10.46
N VAL A 13 -9.98 -13.91 10.68
CA VAL A 13 -8.82 -13.03 10.43
C VAL A 13 -8.21 -12.47 11.71
N THR A 14 -8.71 -12.87 12.88
CA THR A 14 -8.15 -12.48 14.17
C THR A 14 -6.81 -13.20 14.38
N PRO A 15 -5.71 -12.50 14.60
CA PRO A 15 -4.42 -13.09 14.94
C PRO A 15 -4.49 -13.98 16.20
N LEU A 16 -3.66 -15.00 16.24
CA LEU A 16 -3.67 -16.00 17.32
C LEU A 16 -2.84 -15.57 18.55
N GLU A 17 -1.89 -14.66 18.34
CA GLU A 17 -0.93 -14.19 19.33
C GLU A 17 -0.99 -12.67 19.44
N ASN A 18 -0.42 -12.09 20.51
CA ASN A 18 -0.23 -10.65 20.53
C ASN A 18 0.81 -10.23 19.49
N PHE A 19 0.78 -8.97 19.08
CA PHE A 19 1.73 -8.45 18.11
C PHE A 19 3.20 -8.64 18.56
N ASP A 20 3.49 -8.41 19.83
CA ASP A 20 4.86 -8.50 20.37
C ASP A 20 5.36 -9.96 20.50
N ASP A 21 4.46 -10.94 20.44
CA ASP A 21 4.78 -12.37 20.52
C ASP A 21 5.02 -12.97 19.11
N GLU A 22 4.63 -12.27 18.03
CA GLU A 22 4.92 -12.67 16.66
C GLU A 22 6.28 -12.15 16.20
N ILE A 23 7.03 -12.99 15.47
CA ILE A 23 8.22 -12.53 14.75
C ILE A 23 7.74 -11.74 13.53
N PRO A 24 8.07 -10.45 13.41
CA PRO A 24 7.64 -9.65 12.27
C PRO A 24 8.26 -10.20 10.97
N PRO A 25 7.51 -10.15 9.85
CA PRO A 25 8.06 -10.53 8.56
C PRO A 25 9.25 -9.62 8.17
N GLU A 26 10.14 -10.14 7.32
CA GLU A 26 11.26 -9.37 6.79
C GLU A 26 10.77 -8.11 6.06
N ALA A 27 11.46 -7.01 6.28
CA ALA A 27 11.13 -5.74 5.65
C ALA A 27 11.45 -5.76 4.14
N PRO A 28 10.63 -5.11 3.29
CA PRO A 28 10.94 -4.98 1.87
C PRO A 28 12.16 -4.10 1.64
N ASN A 29 12.97 -4.47 0.63
CA ASN A 29 14.08 -3.66 0.13
C ASN A 29 13.67 -2.97 -1.17
N TYR A 30 13.29 -1.71 -1.13
CA TYR A 30 12.74 -0.98 -2.28
C TYR A 30 13.75 -0.69 -3.40
N ALA A 31 15.04 -0.99 -3.21
CA ALA A 31 16.01 -1.03 -4.31
C ALA A 31 15.75 -2.18 -5.28
N ASP A 32 14.99 -3.21 -4.87
CA ASP A 32 14.59 -4.31 -5.73
C ASP A 32 13.13 -4.11 -6.20
N LEU A 33 12.93 -4.08 -7.51
CA LEU A 33 11.61 -3.87 -8.13
C LEU A 33 10.59 -4.97 -7.76
N VAL A 34 11.03 -6.09 -7.21
CA VAL A 34 10.13 -7.14 -6.70
C VAL A 34 9.24 -6.65 -5.55
N TYR A 35 9.68 -5.62 -4.82
CA TYR A 35 8.91 -4.99 -3.74
C TYR A 35 8.04 -3.81 -4.19
N TRP A 36 7.85 -3.68 -5.49
CA TRP A 36 6.89 -2.75 -6.09
C TRP A 36 5.78 -3.55 -6.77
N ALA A 37 4.54 -3.28 -6.38
CA ALA A 37 3.36 -3.83 -7.04
C ALA A 37 3.16 -3.22 -8.43
N ALA A 38 3.56 -1.95 -8.60
CA ALA A 38 3.58 -1.28 -9.90
C ALA A 38 4.70 -0.25 -9.98
N THR A 39 5.36 -0.22 -11.14
CA THR A 39 6.19 0.88 -11.63
C THR A 39 5.93 1.06 -13.12
N PRO A 40 6.30 2.20 -13.74
CA PRO A 40 6.11 2.39 -15.19
C PRO A 40 6.82 1.34 -16.06
N ASP A 41 7.84 0.67 -15.51
CA ASP A 41 8.65 -0.32 -16.22
C ASP A 41 8.17 -1.75 -16.05
N GLN A 42 7.19 -2.00 -15.16
CA GLN A 42 6.62 -3.32 -14.92
C GLN A 42 5.28 -3.48 -15.62
N GLU A 43 5.08 -4.61 -16.30
CA GLU A 43 3.77 -5.00 -16.83
C GLU A 43 2.93 -5.57 -15.70
N ALA A 44 2.01 -4.78 -15.18
CA ALA A 44 1.06 -5.18 -14.14
C ALA A 44 -0.31 -4.53 -14.38
N GLN A 45 -1.25 -4.72 -13.48
CA GLN A 45 -2.66 -4.31 -13.65
C GLN A 45 -2.88 -2.79 -13.62
N GLN A 46 -1.90 -1.97 -13.27
CA GLN A 46 -2.00 -0.51 -13.34
C GLN A 46 -2.30 0.01 -14.76
N PHE A 47 -2.03 -0.79 -15.79
CA PHE A 47 -2.31 -0.44 -17.18
C PHE A 47 -3.67 -0.94 -17.69
N PHE A 48 -4.49 -1.49 -16.79
CA PHE A 48 -5.83 -1.92 -17.16
C PHE A 48 -6.68 -0.74 -17.69
N ILE A 49 -7.42 -0.99 -18.77
CA ILE A 49 -8.42 -0.07 -19.34
C ILE A 49 -9.74 -0.82 -19.47
N PRO A 50 -10.91 -0.18 -19.21
CA PRO A 50 -12.20 -0.84 -19.28
C PRO A 50 -12.60 -1.18 -20.72
N ASP A 51 -12.19 -0.38 -21.70
CA ASP A 51 -12.41 -0.62 -23.13
C ASP A 51 -11.42 0.21 -23.99
N ASP A 52 -11.42 -0.03 -25.30
CA ASP A 52 -10.47 0.58 -26.26
C ASP A 52 -10.67 2.10 -26.49
N SER A 53 -11.68 2.72 -25.89
CA SER A 53 -11.86 4.18 -25.95
C SER A 53 -10.92 4.94 -25.00
N PHE A 54 -10.39 4.25 -23.99
CA PHE A 54 -9.43 4.81 -23.06
C PHE A 54 -8.00 4.66 -23.55
N LYS A 55 -7.16 5.61 -23.16
CA LYS A 55 -5.73 5.61 -23.50
C LYS A 55 -4.90 5.30 -22.29
N VAL A 56 -3.79 4.64 -22.52
CA VAL A 56 -2.75 4.37 -21.52
C VAL A 56 -1.44 4.95 -22.00
N ASN A 57 -0.82 5.77 -21.17
CA ASN A 57 0.57 6.17 -21.32
C ASN A 57 1.41 5.44 -20.29
N LYS A 58 2.15 4.43 -20.76
CA LYS A 58 2.95 3.60 -19.84
C LYS A 58 4.13 4.34 -19.22
N LYS A 59 4.68 5.33 -19.94
CA LYS A 59 5.87 6.10 -19.53
C LYS A 59 5.82 7.55 -20.04
N GLY A 60 6.61 8.39 -19.38
CA GLY A 60 6.86 9.75 -19.86
C GLY A 60 5.75 10.75 -19.52
N ASN A 61 4.86 10.39 -18.61
CA ASN A 61 3.88 11.33 -18.08
C ASN A 61 4.57 12.43 -17.25
N PRO A 62 4.05 13.68 -17.28
CA PRO A 62 4.65 14.80 -16.57
C PRO A 62 4.42 14.78 -15.06
N VAL A 63 3.54 13.90 -14.58
CA VAL A 63 3.15 13.76 -13.16
C VAL A 63 3.33 12.32 -12.75
N ASP A 64 3.81 12.11 -11.53
CA ASP A 64 3.86 10.79 -10.91
C ASP A 64 2.72 10.61 -9.91
N VAL A 65 2.29 9.38 -9.68
CA VAL A 65 1.42 9.02 -8.56
C VAL A 65 2.06 7.95 -7.71
N PHE A 66 2.22 8.25 -6.44
CA PHE A 66 2.57 7.27 -5.41
C PHE A 66 1.27 6.70 -4.84
N TYR A 67 0.94 5.47 -5.22
CA TYR A 67 -0.32 4.84 -4.88
C TYR A 67 -0.15 3.80 -3.77
N ILE A 68 -0.87 3.97 -2.67
CA ILE A 68 -0.86 3.04 -1.53
C ILE A 68 -2.14 2.20 -1.58
N HIS A 69 -2.00 0.93 -1.92
CA HIS A 69 -3.13 0.02 -2.06
C HIS A 69 -3.76 -0.35 -0.70
N PRO A 70 -5.03 -0.78 -0.66
CA PRO A 70 -5.67 -1.28 0.55
C PRO A 70 -5.06 -2.60 1.01
N THR A 71 -5.40 -3.04 2.23
CA THR A 71 -5.03 -4.39 2.65
C THR A 71 -5.85 -5.45 1.91
N GLY A 72 -5.17 -6.42 1.35
CA GLY A 72 -5.70 -7.69 0.86
C GLY A 72 -5.37 -8.84 1.83
N PHE A 73 -4.80 -8.55 2.99
CA PHE A 73 -4.34 -9.54 3.95
C PHE A 73 -5.45 -9.91 4.94
N TYR A 74 -5.94 -11.14 4.82
CA TYR A 74 -7.05 -11.71 5.59
C TYR A 74 -6.65 -13.00 6.27
N GLU A 75 -5.50 -13.01 6.96
CA GLU A 75 -4.96 -14.17 7.66
C GLU A 75 -4.86 -13.91 9.17
N LYS A 76 -4.64 -15.00 9.96
CA LYS A 76 -4.51 -14.98 11.41
C LYS A 76 -3.10 -14.59 11.88
N LYS A 77 -2.55 -13.56 11.27
CA LYS A 77 -1.26 -12.94 11.56
C LYS A 77 -1.43 -11.42 11.54
N TRP A 78 -0.57 -10.68 12.23
CA TRP A 78 -0.69 -9.23 12.30
C TRP A 78 -0.28 -8.56 11.00
N ASN A 79 0.79 -9.00 10.35
CA ASN A 79 1.27 -8.42 9.10
C ASN A 79 1.56 -9.49 8.04
N SER A 80 1.33 -9.15 6.78
CA SER A 80 1.69 -10.00 5.64
C SER A 80 3.21 -10.06 5.47
N ASN A 81 3.71 -11.18 4.98
CA ASN A 81 5.06 -11.24 4.41
C ASN A 81 5.02 -10.85 2.91
N MET A 82 6.21 -10.76 2.31
CA MET A 82 6.39 -10.37 0.90
C MET A 82 6.33 -11.56 -0.08
N ASP A 83 5.73 -12.70 0.32
CA ASP A 83 5.60 -13.86 -0.57
C ASP A 83 4.54 -13.60 -1.66
N ARG A 84 5.00 -13.46 -2.90
CA ARG A 84 4.15 -13.19 -4.08
C ARG A 84 3.17 -14.32 -4.43
N LYS A 85 3.33 -15.50 -3.87
CA LYS A 85 2.40 -16.62 -4.07
C LYS A 85 1.17 -16.56 -3.15
N ARG A 86 1.09 -15.56 -2.29
CA ARG A 86 -0.04 -15.40 -1.37
C ARG A 86 -1.21 -14.69 -2.01
N SER A 87 -2.40 -15.01 -1.51
CA SER A 87 -3.65 -14.38 -1.92
C SER A 87 -3.73 -12.88 -1.66
N ALA A 88 -2.93 -12.35 -0.72
CA ALA A 88 -2.80 -10.91 -0.50
C ALA A 88 -2.21 -10.21 -1.73
N PHE A 89 -1.19 -10.82 -2.35
CA PHE A 89 -0.57 -10.31 -3.57
C PHE A 89 -1.55 -10.32 -4.76
N GLU A 90 -2.27 -11.42 -4.98
CA GLU A 90 -3.29 -11.51 -6.03
C GLU A 90 -4.37 -10.43 -5.88
N ARG A 91 -4.75 -10.12 -4.63
CA ARG A 91 -5.71 -9.04 -4.36
C ARG A 91 -5.12 -7.67 -4.64
N THR A 92 -3.83 -7.44 -4.38
CA THR A 92 -3.15 -6.19 -4.75
C THR A 92 -3.21 -5.97 -6.26
N GLU A 93 -2.97 -6.99 -7.08
CA GLU A 93 -3.11 -6.91 -8.54
C GLU A 93 -4.53 -6.48 -8.96
N ILE A 94 -5.56 -7.08 -8.36
CA ILE A 94 -6.96 -6.70 -8.61
C ILE A 94 -7.22 -5.23 -8.22
N MET A 95 -6.66 -4.79 -7.10
CA MET A 95 -6.80 -3.42 -6.60
C MET A 95 -6.08 -2.42 -7.49
N LEU A 96 -4.92 -2.75 -8.03
CA LEU A 96 -4.22 -1.93 -9.02
C LEU A 96 -5.09 -1.69 -10.26
N GLY A 97 -5.66 -2.77 -10.82
CA GLY A 97 -6.51 -2.67 -11.99
C GLY A 97 -7.82 -1.91 -11.78
N ASN A 98 -8.39 -1.95 -10.57
CA ASN A 98 -9.67 -1.31 -10.27
C ASN A 98 -9.55 0.09 -9.64
N GLN A 99 -8.38 0.48 -9.17
CA GLN A 99 -8.19 1.72 -8.40
C GLN A 99 -7.04 2.57 -8.94
N ALA A 100 -5.81 2.02 -9.01
CA ALA A 100 -4.64 2.77 -9.47
C ALA A 100 -4.71 3.08 -10.97
N SER A 101 -5.32 2.22 -11.76
CA SER A 101 -5.44 2.38 -13.22
C SER A 101 -6.14 3.66 -13.66
N VAL A 102 -6.93 4.30 -12.79
CA VAL A 102 -7.56 5.59 -13.09
C VAL A 102 -6.55 6.70 -13.42
N PHE A 103 -5.30 6.54 -13.00
CA PHE A 103 -4.22 7.50 -13.24
C PHE A 103 -3.40 7.20 -14.50
N ASN A 104 -3.61 6.07 -15.18
CA ASN A 104 -2.69 5.53 -16.19
C ASN A 104 -2.62 6.31 -17.51
N GLU A 105 -3.58 7.19 -17.80
CA GLU A 105 -3.51 8.08 -18.96
C GLU A 105 -2.58 9.27 -18.73
N SER A 106 -2.51 9.76 -17.48
CA SER A 106 -1.92 11.08 -17.17
C SER A 106 -0.73 11.02 -16.22
N CYS A 107 -0.52 9.90 -15.51
CA CYS A 107 0.53 9.76 -14.52
C CYS A 107 1.37 8.50 -14.71
N ASN A 108 2.63 8.57 -14.30
CA ASN A 108 3.43 7.38 -14.05
C ASN A 108 3.05 6.81 -12.69
N ILE A 109 2.70 5.53 -12.62
CA ILE A 109 2.17 4.91 -11.40
C ILE A 109 3.28 4.14 -10.67
N TYR A 110 3.48 4.48 -9.39
CA TYR A 110 4.37 3.79 -8.46
C TYR A 110 3.57 3.30 -7.27
N ALA A 111 3.53 2.00 -7.06
CA ALA A 111 2.81 1.39 -5.94
C ALA A 111 3.73 0.41 -5.21
N PRO A 112 4.13 0.70 -3.97
CA PRO A 112 4.95 -0.23 -3.20
C PRO A 112 4.13 -1.42 -2.70
N GLU A 113 4.75 -2.59 -2.62
CA GLU A 113 4.34 -3.65 -1.72
C GLU A 113 4.79 -3.28 -0.30
N TYR A 114 4.01 -3.66 0.70
CA TYR A 114 4.33 -3.40 2.08
C TYR A 114 3.77 -4.52 2.99
N ARG A 115 4.28 -4.65 4.20
CA ARG A 115 3.78 -5.61 5.20
C ARG A 115 2.39 -5.20 5.68
N GLN A 116 1.38 -5.47 4.84
CA GLN A 116 0.00 -5.08 5.08
C GLN A 116 -0.47 -5.56 6.46
N ALA A 117 -1.05 -4.67 7.27
CA ALA A 117 -1.71 -5.08 8.49
C ALA A 117 -3.00 -5.87 8.18
N THR A 118 -3.28 -6.91 8.94
CA THR A 118 -4.52 -7.69 8.76
C THR A 118 -5.75 -6.80 8.91
N TYR A 119 -6.82 -7.16 8.24
CA TYR A 119 -8.09 -6.44 8.34
C TYR A 119 -8.58 -6.29 9.78
N PHE A 120 -8.30 -7.27 10.66
CA PHE A 120 -8.66 -7.22 12.07
C PHE A 120 -8.02 -6.05 12.82
N SER A 121 -6.90 -5.52 12.34
CA SER A 121 -6.19 -4.40 12.98
C SER A 121 -7.06 -3.17 13.23
N PHE A 122 -8.08 -2.95 12.40
CA PHE A 122 -9.04 -1.85 12.57
C PHE A 122 -10.08 -2.08 13.67
N PHE A 123 -10.20 -3.30 14.19
CA PHE A 123 -11.17 -3.71 15.20
C PHE A 123 -10.53 -4.11 16.52
N ASP A 124 -9.20 -4.23 16.55
CA ASP A 124 -8.46 -4.57 17.76
C ASP A 124 -8.58 -3.46 18.82
N LYS A 125 -8.83 -3.87 20.06
CA LYS A 125 -8.97 -2.99 21.23
C LYS A 125 -7.74 -2.98 22.14
N ASN A 126 -6.73 -3.81 21.84
CA ASN A 126 -5.58 -4.07 22.69
C ASN A 126 -4.28 -3.42 22.18
N LYS A 127 -4.37 -2.47 21.24
CA LYS A 127 -3.25 -1.78 20.61
C LYS A 127 -2.33 -2.65 19.72
N ASN A 128 -2.59 -3.95 19.59
CA ASN A 128 -1.82 -4.80 18.67
C ASN A 128 -2.07 -4.39 17.21
N GLY A 129 -3.34 -4.09 16.87
CA GLY A 129 -3.70 -3.58 15.55
C GLY A 129 -3.03 -2.25 15.22
N THR A 130 -2.88 -1.35 16.21
CA THR A 130 -2.13 -0.10 16.04
C THR A 130 -0.67 -0.38 15.71
N LYS A 131 -0.01 -1.31 16.43
CA LYS A 131 1.38 -1.69 16.18
C LYS A 131 1.55 -2.32 14.79
N ALA A 132 0.59 -3.14 14.35
CA ALA A 132 0.60 -3.72 13.01
C ALA A 132 0.47 -2.65 11.91
N LEU A 133 -0.38 -1.65 12.12
CA LEU A 133 -0.54 -0.50 11.23
C LEU A 133 0.71 0.40 11.25
N ASP A 134 1.39 0.54 12.40
CA ASP A 134 2.64 1.29 12.51
C ASP A 134 3.79 0.58 11.76
N LEU A 135 3.86 -0.76 11.83
CA LEU A 135 4.82 -1.53 11.05
C LEU A 135 4.56 -1.39 9.54
N ALA A 136 3.31 -1.50 9.11
CA ALA A 136 2.93 -1.29 7.72
C ALA A 136 3.28 0.13 7.23
N TYR A 137 3.06 1.14 8.08
CA TYR A 137 3.38 2.52 7.76
C TYR A 137 4.88 2.76 7.63
N SER A 138 5.72 2.12 8.44
CA SER A 138 7.18 2.24 8.31
C SER A 138 7.70 1.77 6.95
N ASP A 139 7.06 0.76 6.36
CA ASP A 139 7.39 0.34 4.99
C ASP A 139 6.99 1.39 3.96
N ILE A 140 5.82 2.03 4.14
CA ILE A 140 5.36 3.10 3.26
C ILE A 140 6.27 4.32 3.33
N GLU A 141 6.78 4.70 4.51
CA GLU A 141 7.77 5.77 4.66
C GLU A 141 9.05 5.44 3.89
N ASN A 142 9.60 4.25 4.09
CA ASN A 142 10.81 3.80 3.38
C ASN A 142 10.61 3.75 1.86
N ALA A 143 9.44 3.27 1.40
CA ALA A 143 9.11 3.25 -0.02
C ALA A 143 8.97 4.66 -0.61
N PHE A 144 8.37 5.59 0.14
CA PHE A 144 8.19 6.96 -0.30
C PHE A 144 9.53 7.70 -0.38
N ASP A 145 10.40 7.53 0.62
CA ASP A 145 11.75 8.10 0.58
C ASP A 145 12.53 7.57 -0.63
N TYR A 146 12.46 6.26 -0.90
CA TYR A 146 13.08 5.66 -2.08
C TYR A 146 12.47 6.20 -3.39
N PHE A 147 11.14 6.35 -3.46
CA PHE A 147 10.46 6.93 -4.62
C PHE A 147 10.95 8.34 -4.92
N ILE A 148 11.03 9.21 -3.92
CA ILE A 148 11.49 10.59 -4.08
C ILE A 148 12.96 10.62 -4.53
N GLU A 149 13.82 9.79 -3.94
CA GLU A 149 15.26 9.82 -4.21
C GLU A 149 15.64 9.19 -5.57
N HIS A 150 14.89 8.17 -6.03
CA HIS A 150 15.34 7.35 -7.16
C HIS A 150 14.38 7.31 -8.35
N PHE A 151 13.11 7.67 -8.20
CA PHE A 151 12.10 7.55 -9.26
C PHE A 151 11.47 8.85 -9.70
N ASN A 152 11.21 9.78 -8.78
CA ASN A 152 10.36 10.95 -9.06
C ASN A 152 11.03 11.98 -9.97
N ASP A 153 12.36 12.14 -9.89
CA ASP A 153 13.12 13.07 -10.75
C ASP A 153 12.55 14.50 -10.73
N ASP A 154 12.25 15.01 -9.52
CA ASP A 154 11.68 16.34 -9.24
C ASP A 154 10.35 16.66 -9.95
N LYS A 155 9.63 15.66 -10.45
CA LYS A 155 8.31 15.86 -11.05
C LYS A 155 7.25 16.17 -9.99
N PRO A 156 6.19 16.91 -10.34
CA PRO A 156 4.99 16.96 -9.52
C PRO A 156 4.43 15.55 -9.27
N PHE A 157 3.95 15.30 -8.07
CA PHE A 157 3.37 14.00 -7.75
C PHE A 157 2.09 14.10 -6.93
N ILE A 158 1.31 13.04 -6.99
CA ILE A 158 0.09 12.80 -6.23
C ILE A 158 0.36 11.65 -5.26
N ILE A 159 -0.03 11.79 -3.99
CA ILE A 159 -0.12 10.65 -3.07
C ILE A 159 -1.58 10.22 -3.05
N ALA A 160 -1.86 9.00 -3.47
CA ALA A 160 -3.20 8.44 -3.50
C ALA A 160 -3.25 7.14 -2.71
N GLY A 161 -4.40 6.82 -2.12
CA GLY A 161 -4.57 5.59 -1.37
C GLY A 161 -6.03 5.25 -1.11
N HIS A 162 -6.29 3.98 -0.84
CA HIS A 162 -7.63 3.50 -0.51
C HIS A 162 -7.62 2.65 0.77
N SER A 163 -8.64 2.77 1.64
CA SER A 163 -8.78 1.98 2.87
C SER A 163 -7.53 2.10 3.78
N GLN A 164 -6.79 1.01 4.06
CA GLN A 164 -5.53 1.04 4.80
C GLN A 164 -4.53 1.99 4.14
N GLY A 165 -4.44 1.99 2.80
CA GLY A 165 -3.63 2.94 2.05
C GLY A 165 -4.03 4.39 2.28
N ALA A 166 -5.32 4.70 2.39
CA ALA A 166 -5.79 6.06 2.70
C ALA A 166 -5.40 6.50 4.11
N LEU A 167 -5.41 5.59 5.09
CA LEU A 167 -4.90 5.86 6.43
C LEU A 167 -3.41 6.24 6.39
N HIS A 168 -2.62 5.49 5.63
CA HIS A 168 -1.19 5.76 5.47
C HIS A 168 -0.93 7.06 4.70
N THR A 169 -1.70 7.34 3.64
CA THR A 169 -1.65 8.61 2.92
C THR A 169 -1.87 9.80 3.85
N HIS A 170 -2.89 9.73 4.70
CA HIS A 170 -3.16 10.81 5.68
C HIS A 170 -1.99 11.01 6.65
N ARG A 171 -1.35 9.93 7.12
CA ARG A 171 -0.16 10.00 7.99
C ARG A 171 1.02 10.64 7.26
N SER A 172 1.30 10.24 6.02
CA SER A 172 2.41 10.77 5.20
C SER A 172 2.27 12.27 4.94
N VAL A 173 1.08 12.76 4.61
CA VAL A 173 0.83 14.20 4.42
C VAL A 173 1.06 14.98 5.71
N SER A 174 0.63 14.46 6.85
CA SER A 174 0.86 15.10 8.15
C SER A 174 2.34 15.19 8.49
N TYR A 175 3.11 14.17 8.16
CA TYR A 175 4.56 14.11 8.40
C TYR A 175 5.35 15.05 7.49
N THR A 176 5.01 15.13 6.21
CA THR A 176 5.67 16.07 5.26
C THR A 176 5.42 17.52 5.62
N HIS A 177 4.23 17.88 6.12
CA HIS A 177 3.97 19.22 6.64
C HIS A 177 4.83 19.56 7.86
N LEU A 178 5.06 18.62 8.77
CA LEU A 178 5.94 18.82 9.93
C LEU A 178 7.40 19.05 9.52
N ARG A 179 7.94 18.24 8.60
CA ARG A 179 9.31 18.40 8.08
C ARG A 179 9.51 19.71 7.31
N ALA A 180 8.55 20.15 6.50
CA ALA A 180 8.64 21.40 5.78
C ALA A 180 8.71 22.62 6.72
N HIS A 181 8.10 22.55 7.91
CA HIS A 181 8.21 23.58 8.93
C HIS A 181 9.54 23.56 9.68
N GLU A 182 10.17 22.40 9.86
CA GLU A 182 11.47 22.28 10.53
C GLU A 182 12.65 22.76 9.66
N THR A 183 12.56 22.66 8.35
CA THR A 183 13.59 23.11 7.41
C THR A 183 13.51 24.60 7.05
N SER A 184 12.46 25.30 7.50
CA SER A 184 12.21 26.72 7.20
C SER A 184 12.56 27.64 8.37
N SER A 185 13.24 27.16 9.42
CA SER A 185 13.65 27.91 10.62
C SER A 185 15.17 28.10 10.70
#